data_1d2395f82cbba0e66d4be80a807ba2d4
#
_entry.id   1d2395f82cbba0e66d4be80a807ba2d4
#
_cell.length_a   1.000
_cell.length_b   1.000
_cell.length_c   1.000
_cell.angle_alpha   90.00
_cell.angle_beta   90.00
_cell.angle_gamma   90.00
#
_symmetry.space_group_name_H-M   'P 1'
#
loop_
_entity.id
_entity.type
_entity.pdbx_description
1 polymer ?
#
loop_
_entity_poly.entity_id
_entity_poly.type
_entity_poly.pdbx_seq_one_letter_code
_entity_poly.pdbx_strand_id
1 'polypeptide(L)'
;SIGNYSFERCLNLEGIYLPSSVEGIGLGILGSCHNLTTVVVDSKNEVFDSRDNCNAIIITEENELLSGCSSTKIPSSVKTIGESAFYHCGTMEQITIPEGVEKIGRCAFWGCSMLKWVSLPESLREIEGDAFCGCNSIESIIIPRNVNKIGEVNIFRGCESLSSITVDETNKTYRSWANSNAIVRETDSALVATCKKTVVTENIRKLAPYCFAGTCIRNIRLPRSVVVISDDAFDGCYGIDSLSVDKNNPLFKSPLGTNAIMTKDGKKLVLGCGATKIPN
;
A
#
# COMPACT_ATOMS: atom_id res chain seq x y z
N SER A 1 29.44 -2.89 8.87
CA SER A 1 28.00 -2.97 8.52
C SER A 1 27.17 -2.15 9.50
N ILE A 2 25.99 -1.73 9.05
CA ILE A 2 24.98 -1.00 9.81
C ILE A 2 23.75 -1.92 9.90
N GLY A 3 23.24 -2.16 11.11
CA GLY A 3 22.09 -3.04 11.32
C GLY A 3 20.74 -2.40 10.94
N ASN A 4 19.68 -3.22 10.94
CA ASN A 4 18.31 -2.73 10.71
C ASN A 4 17.93 -1.64 11.72
N TYR A 5 17.25 -0.57 11.26
CA TYR A 5 16.71 0.50 12.09
C TYR A 5 17.73 1.23 12.98
N SER A 6 19.05 1.17 12.64
CA SER A 6 20.14 1.67 13.51
C SER A 6 20.06 3.16 13.84
N PHE A 7 19.50 3.98 12.98
CA PHE A 7 19.27 5.42 13.21
C PHE A 7 17.78 5.75 13.30
N GLU A 8 16.90 4.75 13.44
CA GLU A 8 15.47 5.01 13.58
C GLU A 8 15.20 5.98 14.73
N ARG A 9 14.33 7.00 14.47
CA ARG A 9 13.96 8.05 15.43
C ARG A 9 15.11 8.93 15.92
N CYS A 10 16.19 9.02 15.16
CA CYS A 10 17.20 10.05 15.40
C CYS A 10 16.66 11.43 14.96
N LEU A 11 15.75 12.01 15.77
CA LEU A 11 14.96 13.18 15.40
C LEU A 11 15.80 14.44 15.12
N ASN A 12 17.00 14.54 15.70
CA ASN A 12 17.90 15.67 15.51
C ASN A 12 18.98 15.42 14.43
N LEU A 13 18.93 14.29 13.74
CA LEU A 13 19.89 13.96 12.69
C LEU A 13 19.57 14.79 11.43
N GLU A 14 20.46 15.71 11.07
CA GLU A 14 20.32 16.58 9.89
C GLU A 14 21.03 16.03 8.65
N GLY A 15 22.10 15.26 8.87
CA GLY A 15 22.86 14.64 7.78
C GLY A 15 23.56 13.37 8.19
N ILE A 16 23.77 12.48 7.24
CA ILE A 16 24.57 11.26 7.42
C ILE A 16 25.58 11.13 6.29
N TYR A 17 26.80 10.77 6.67
CA TYR A 17 27.89 10.44 5.75
C TYR A 17 28.26 8.96 5.93
N LEU A 18 28.15 8.20 4.84
CA LEU A 18 28.51 6.78 4.78
C LEU A 18 29.93 6.63 4.26
N PRO A 19 30.90 6.16 5.08
CA PRO A 19 32.28 5.99 4.64
C PRO A 19 32.45 4.83 3.67
N SER A 20 33.57 4.82 2.96
CA SER A 20 33.92 3.78 1.98
C SER A 20 34.05 2.38 2.58
N SER A 21 34.32 2.27 3.88
CA SER A 21 34.49 0.99 4.57
C SER A 21 33.18 0.27 4.94
N VAL A 22 32.00 0.87 4.69
CA VAL A 22 30.71 0.23 4.95
C VAL A 22 30.33 -0.64 3.77
N GLU A 23 30.18 -1.95 4.00
CA GLU A 23 29.86 -2.96 3.00
C GLU A 23 28.46 -3.57 3.19
N GLY A 24 27.77 -3.27 4.29
CA GLY A 24 26.44 -3.81 4.56
C GLY A 24 25.56 -2.86 5.33
N ILE A 25 24.32 -2.71 4.90
CA ILE A 25 23.30 -1.85 5.50
C ILE A 25 22.00 -2.62 5.59
N GLY A 26 21.36 -2.55 6.76
CA GLY A 26 20.06 -3.16 7.02
C GLY A 26 18.89 -2.30 6.54
N LEU A 27 17.69 -2.78 6.81
CA LEU A 27 16.43 -2.15 6.41
C LEU A 27 16.09 -0.96 7.31
N GLY A 28 15.40 0.04 6.74
CA GLY A 28 14.75 1.13 7.48
C GLY A 28 15.67 1.98 8.35
N ILE A 29 16.95 2.03 8.03
CA ILE A 29 17.98 2.64 8.89
C ILE A 29 17.72 4.12 9.21
N LEU A 30 17.03 4.86 8.33
CA LEU A 30 16.76 6.29 8.48
C LEU A 30 15.30 6.58 8.86
N GLY A 31 14.55 5.57 9.29
CA GLY A 31 13.14 5.71 9.66
C GLY A 31 12.90 6.78 10.73
N SER A 32 11.88 7.62 10.54
CA SER A 32 11.52 8.70 11.47
C SER A 32 12.63 9.74 11.74
N CYS A 33 13.65 9.86 10.89
CA CYS A 33 14.63 10.94 10.98
C CYS A 33 14.07 12.22 10.34
N HIS A 34 13.18 12.92 11.04
CA HIS A 34 12.36 13.99 10.46
C HIS A 34 13.14 15.23 10.01
N ASN A 35 14.31 15.48 10.60
CA ASN A 35 15.19 16.61 10.24
C ASN A 35 16.28 16.23 9.23
N LEU A 36 16.30 14.96 8.78
CA LEU A 36 17.32 14.50 7.84
C LEU A 36 17.09 15.08 6.45
N THR A 37 18.07 15.85 5.96
CA THR A 37 18.02 16.50 4.66
C THR A 37 19.20 16.12 3.77
N THR A 38 20.25 15.53 4.36
CA THR A 38 21.48 15.22 3.64
C THR A 38 21.89 13.78 3.86
N VAL A 39 22.02 13.03 2.78
CA VAL A 39 22.51 11.65 2.77
C VAL A 39 23.62 11.55 1.72
N VAL A 40 24.84 11.30 2.17
CA VAL A 40 26.03 11.24 1.30
C VAL A 40 26.76 9.93 1.51
N VAL A 41 27.13 9.28 0.43
CA VAL A 41 28.00 8.11 0.41
C VAL A 41 29.36 8.52 -0.15
N ASP A 42 30.43 8.07 0.50
CA ASP A 42 31.81 8.28 0.04
C ASP A 42 31.96 7.76 -1.40
N SER A 43 32.54 8.58 -2.28
CA SER A 43 32.74 8.22 -3.69
C SER A 43 33.67 7.00 -3.91
N LYS A 44 34.40 6.57 -2.87
CA LYS A 44 35.24 5.37 -2.88
C LYS A 44 34.50 4.13 -2.31
N ASN A 45 33.25 4.26 -1.92
CA ASN A 45 32.47 3.09 -1.51
C ASN A 45 32.15 2.27 -2.77
N GLU A 46 32.47 0.97 -2.73
CA GLU A 46 32.32 0.07 -3.89
C GLU A 46 30.93 -0.58 -3.95
N VAL A 47 30.17 -0.55 -2.84
CA VAL A 47 28.86 -1.21 -2.72
C VAL A 47 27.71 -0.21 -2.87
N PHE A 48 27.87 0.97 -2.27
CA PHE A 48 26.82 1.98 -2.20
C PHE A 48 27.24 3.29 -2.85
N ASP A 49 26.25 4.04 -3.31
CA ASP A 49 26.46 5.40 -3.80
C ASP A 49 25.27 6.33 -3.44
N SER A 50 25.48 7.63 -3.63
CA SER A 50 24.44 8.66 -3.57
C SER A 50 24.54 9.55 -4.81
N ARG A 51 24.51 8.90 -5.99
CA ARG A 51 24.65 9.55 -7.31
C ARG A 51 23.69 10.70 -7.48
N ASP A 52 24.07 11.69 -8.30
CA ASP A 52 23.27 12.85 -8.65
C ASP A 52 22.85 13.70 -7.43
N ASN A 53 23.60 13.60 -6.31
CA ASN A 53 23.25 14.23 -5.03
C ASN A 53 21.80 13.92 -4.61
N CYS A 54 21.39 12.67 -4.78
CA CYS A 54 20.00 12.24 -4.62
C CYS A 54 19.49 12.25 -3.17
N ASN A 55 20.35 12.47 -2.16
CA ASN A 55 20.02 12.34 -0.75
C ASN A 55 19.40 10.96 -0.41
N ALA A 56 20.04 9.90 -0.91
CA ALA A 56 19.66 8.52 -0.65
C ALA A 56 20.90 7.63 -0.70
N ILE A 57 20.76 6.42 -0.16
CA ILE A 57 21.71 5.33 -0.29
C ILE A 57 21.20 4.39 -1.36
N ILE A 58 22.00 4.17 -2.40
CA ILE A 58 21.68 3.29 -3.51
C ILE A 58 22.68 2.13 -3.50
N ILE A 59 22.20 0.90 -3.68
CA ILE A 59 23.05 -0.26 -3.97
C ILE A 59 23.47 -0.13 -5.44
N THR A 60 24.76 0.09 -5.67
CA THR A 60 25.29 0.53 -6.96
C THR A 60 25.03 -0.49 -8.07
N GLU A 61 25.28 -1.75 -7.83
CA GLU A 61 25.17 -2.83 -8.82
C GLU A 61 23.70 -3.12 -9.19
N GLU A 62 22.83 -3.22 -8.19
CA GLU A 62 21.40 -3.53 -8.37
C GLU A 62 20.58 -2.31 -8.83
N ASN A 63 21.11 -1.11 -8.72
CA ASN A 63 20.36 0.13 -8.90
C ASN A 63 19.11 0.19 -7.99
N GLU A 64 19.23 -0.31 -6.77
CA GLU A 64 18.19 -0.31 -5.76
C GLU A 64 18.39 0.85 -4.78
N LEU A 65 17.37 1.69 -4.61
CA LEU A 65 17.33 2.72 -3.57
C LEU A 65 17.01 2.04 -2.24
N LEU A 66 18.02 1.90 -1.40
CA LEU A 66 17.94 1.19 -0.13
C LEU A 66 17.34 2.05 0.99
N SER A 67 17.73 3.34 1.06
CA SER A 67 17.22 4.24 2.09
C SER A 67 17.27 5.69 1.64
N GLY A 68 16.20 6.42 1.84
CA GLY A 68 16.06 7.83 1.50
C GLY A 68 15.50 8.66 2.65
N CYS A 69 15.31 9.96 2.40
CA CYS A 69 14.73 10.93 3.32
C CYS A 69 13.74 11.85 2.59
N SER A 70 13.15 12.82 3.29
CA SER A 70 12.13 13.73 2.71
C SER A 70 12.65 14.62 1.58
N SER A 71 13.97 14.84 1.50
CA SER A 71 14.63 15.61 0.43
C SER A 71 15.15 14.77 -0.73
N THR A 72 14.93 13.44 -0.71
CA THR A 72 15.41 12.54 -1.76
C THR A 72 14.81 12.87 -3.12
N LYS A 73 15.69 12.92 -4.13
CA LYS A 73 15.32 12.96 -5.55
C LYS A 73 15.78 11.66 -6.18
N ILE A 74 14.85 10.79 -6.53
CA ILE A 74 15.17 9.46 -7.07
C ILE A 74 15.82 9.60 -8.45
N PRO A 75 17.06 9.11 -8.66
CA PRO A 75 17.68 9.12 -9.97
C PRO A 75 16.96 8.22 -10.97
N SER A 76 16.96 8.60 -12.26
CA SER A 76 16.32 7.80 -13.32
C SER A 76 17.01 6.45 -13.59
N SER A 77 18.22 6.28 -13.10
CA SER A 77 18.94 4.99 -13.14
C SER A 77 18.42 3.95 -12.14
N VAL A 78 17.66 4.38 -11.11
CA VAL A 78 17.08 3.47 -10.11
C VAL A 78 16.05 2.57 -10.76
N LYS A 79 16.14 1.27 -10.47
CA LYS A 79 15.21 0.23 -10.94
C LYS A 79 14.24 -0.22 -9.86
N THR A 80 14.69 -0.23 -8.62
CA THR A 80 13.91 -0.70 -7.48
C THR A 80 13.95 0.34 -6.37
N ILE A 81 12.79 0.63 -5.80
CA ILE A 81 12.70 1.25 -4.48
C ILE A 81 12.63 0.09 -3.49
N GLY A 82 13.68 -0.05 -2.68
CA GLY A 82 13.88 -1.20 -1.81
C GLY A 82 12.88 -1.33 -0.67
N GLU A 83 12.94 -2.45 0.04
CA GLU A 83 12.12 -2.69 1.22
C GLU A 83 12.41 -1.64 2.30
N SER A 84 11.35 -1.01 2.84
CA SER A 84 11.45 0.03 3.89
C SER A 84 12.30 1.25 3.50
N ALA A 85 12.49 1.54 2.21
CA ALA A 85 13.38 2.60 1.73
C ALA A 85 13.04 4.00 2.27
N PHE A 86 11.76 4.31 2.46
CA PHE A 86 11.26 5.55 3.05
C PHE A 86 10.41 5.29 4.31
N TYR A 87 10.74 4.23 5.04
CA TYR A 87 10.01 3.83 6.23
C TYR A 87 9.89 4.97 7.24
N HIS A 88 8.63 5.34 7.59
CA HIS A 88 8.32 6.47 8.48
C HIS A 88 8.96 7.82 8.07
N CYS A 89 9.15 8.07 6.78
CA CYS A 89 9.54 9.39 6.28
C CYS A 89 8.35 10.36 6.36
N GLY A 90 7.92 10.63 7.60
CA GLY A 90 6.64 11.28 7.92
C GLY A 90 6.53 12.74 7.52
N THR A 91 7.63 13.41 7.16
CA THR A 91 7.66 14.81 6.69
C THR A 91 7.64 14.94 5.17
N MET A 92 7.70 13.83 4.44
CA MET A 92 7.62 13.83 2.98
C MET A 92 6.18 14.15 2.53
N GLU A 93 5.99 15.28 1.84
CA GLU A 93 4.66 15.67 1.34
C GLU A 93 4.37 15.16 -0.08
N GLN A 94 5.40 14.97 -0.88
CA GLN A 94 5.27 14.49 -2.26
C GLN A 94 6.54 13.78 -2.72
N ILE A 95 6.37 12.85 -3.65
CA ILE A 95 7.48 12.19 -4.32
C ILE A 95 7.11 11.86 -5.77
N THR A 96 8.06 12.10 -6.68
CA THR A 96 7.99 11.66 -8.06
C THR A 96 8.89 10.45 -8.23
N ILE A 97 8.32 9.34 -8.61
CA ILE A 97 9.06 8.13 -8.95
C ILE A 97 9.36 8.22 -10.46
N PRO A 98 10.63 8.27 -10.87
CA PRO A 98 10.98 8.49 -12.26
C PRO A 98 10.72 7.26 -13.13
N GLU A 99 10.63 7.51 -14.46
CA GLU A 99 10.66 6.44 -15.44
C GLU A 99 11.95 5.63 -15.30
N GLY A 100 11.81 4.31 -15.47
CA GLY A 100 12.89 3.34 -15.23
C GLY A 100 12.72 2.55 -13.95
N VAL A 101 11.99 3.06 -12.95
CA VAL A 101 11.64 2.28 -11.76
C VAL A 101 10.58 1.23 -12.13
N GLU A 102 10.88 -0.03 -11.85
CA GLU A 102 10.05 -1.18 -12.19
C GLU A 102 9.38 -1.81 -10.97
N LYS A 103 9.96 -1.57 -9.76
CA LYS A 103 9.48 -2.19 -8.52
C LYS A 103 9.47 -1.22 -7.35
N ILE A 104 8.40 -1.29 -6.55
CA ILE A 104 8.30 -0.70 -5.21
C ILE A 104 8.24 -1.85 -4.21
N GLY A 105 9.23 -1.93 -3.33
CA GLY A 105 9.39 -2.98 -2.33
C GLY A 105 8.39 -2.90 -1.18
N ARG A 106 8.39 -3.95 -0.38
CA ARG A 106 7.54 -4.07 0.80
C ARG A 106 7.78 -2.91 1.77
N CYS A 107 6.71 -2.35 2.32
CA CYS A 107 6.81 -1.26 3.30
C CYS A 107 7.62 -0.03 2.81
N ALA A 108 7.88 0.13 1.51
CA ALA A 108 8.77 1.16 0.98
C ALA A 108 8.41 2.57 1.47
N PHE A 109 7.13 2.90 1.55
CA PHE A 109 6.60 4.18 2.05
C PHE A 109 5.76 4.01 3.31
N TRP A 110 5.95 2.94 4.07
CA TRP A 110 5.19 2.73 5.31
C TRP A 110 5.35 3.92 6.25
N GLY A 111 4.20 4.49 6.69
CA GLY A 111 4.18 5.57 7.66
C GLY A 111 4.62 6.94 7.12
N CYS A 112 4.68 7.13 5.80
CA CYS A 112 4.86 8.46 5.19
C CYS A 112 3.56 9.26 5.36
N SER A 113 3.24 9.65 6.61
CA SER A 113 1.92 10.15 7.00
C SER A 113 1.52 11.48 6.35
N MET A 114 2.49 12.32 5.98
CA MET A 114 2.24 13.60 5.30
C MET A 114 2.26 13.48 3.77
N LEU A 115 2.50 12.29 3.21
CA LEU A 115 2.56 12.10 1.77
C LEU A 115 1.16 12.31 1.16
N LYS A 116 0.99 13.43 0.45
CA LYS A 116 -0.26 13.84 -0.20
C LYS A 116 -0.36 13.33 -1.62
N TRP A 117 0.79 13.25 -2.29
CA TRP A 117 0.85 12.91 -3.71
C TRP A 117 2.06 12.05 -4.04
N VAL A 118 1.83 11.03 -4.86
CA VAL A 118 2.86 10.16 -5.44
C VAL A 118 2.59 9.96 -6.93
N SER A 119 3.60 10.22 -7.77
CA SER A 119 3.53 9.90 -9.19
C SER A 119 4.19 8.57 -9.43
N LEU A 120 3.42 7.61 -9.93
CA LEU A 120 3.89 6.29 -10.31
C LEU A 120 4.21 6.27 -11.81
N PRO A 121 5.41 5.77 -12.23
CA PRO A 121 5.82 5.76 -13.62
C PRO A 121 5.16 4.65 -14.43
N GLU A 122 5.12 4.81 -15.75
CA GLU A 122 4.62 3.77 -16.67
C GLU A 122 5.52 2.52 -16.71
N SER A 123 6.79 2.66 -16.35
CA SER A 123 7.73 1.53 -16.23
C SER A 123 7.41 0.60 -15.06
N LEU A 124 6.58 1.02 -14.09
CA LEU A 124 6.30 0.25 -12.87
C LEU A 124 5.54 -1.04 -13.19
N ARG A 125 6.03 -2.15 -12.65
CA ARG A 125 5.47 -3.52 -12.83
C ARG A 125 4.98 -4.13 -11.54
N GLU A 126 5.65 -3.84 -10.41
CA GLU A 126 5.39 -4.49 -9.14
C GLU A 126 5.25 -3.47 -8.00
N ILE A 127 4.22 -3.65 -7.16
CA ILE A 127 4.04 -2.95 -5.88
C ILE A 127 3.84 -4.03 -4.82
N GLU A 128 4.79 -4.17 -3.90
CA GLU A 128 4.72 -5.19 -2.85
C GLU A 128 3.78 -4.80 -1.70
N GLY A 129 3.51 -5.77 -0.83
CA GLY A 129 2.56 -5.59 0.28
C GLY A 129 2.96 -4.45 1.23
N ASP A 130 1.96 -3.78 1.79
CA ASP A 130 2.12 -2.66 2.71
C ASP A 130 2.95 -1.47 2.16
N ALA A 131 3.21 -1.41 0.84
CA ALA A 131 4.09 -0.39 0.24
C ALA A 131 3.73 1.04 0.65
N PHE A 132 2.45 1.38 0.76
CA PHE A 132 1.95 2.70 1.18
C PHE A 132 1.16 2.64 2.49
N CYS A 133 1.40 1.62 3.33
CA CYS A 133 0.69 1.48 4.60
C CYS A 133 0.90 2.73 5.48
N GLY A 134 -0.19 3.30 6.01
CA GLY A 134 -0.13 4.47 6.88
C GLY A 134 0.24 5.79 6.19
N CYS A 135 0.12 5.87 4.86
CA CYS A 135 0.22 7.14 4.13
C CYS A 135 -1.09 7.92 4.27
N ASN A 136 -1.32 8.48 5.46
CA ASN A 136 -2.63 9.00 5.87
C ASN A 136 -3.12 10.19 5.05
N SER A 137 -2.23 10.92 4.39
CA SER A 137 -2.57 12.14 3.63
C SER A 137 -2.81 11.90 2.14
N ILE A 138 -2.55 10.70 1.60
CA ILE A 138 -2.85 10.40 0.19
C ILE A 138 -4.36 10.40 -0.01
N GLU A 139 -4.86 11.25 -0.92
CA GLU A 139 -6.29 11.36 -1.25
C GLU A 139 -6.70 10.53 -2.47
N SER A 140 -5.80 10.41 -3.43
CA SER A 140 -6.03 9.67 -4.67
C SER A 140 -4.77 9.02 -5.20
N ILE A 141 -4.92 7.93 -5.95
CA ILE A 141 -3.82 7.26 -6.62
C ILE A 141 -4.27 6.65 -7.95
N ILE A 142 -3.36 6.69 -8.93
CA ILE A 142 -3.55 6.06 -10.23
C ILE A 142 -2.52 4.93 -10.36
N ILE A 143 -3.00 3.71 -10.62
CA ILE A 143 -2.15 2.55 -10.89
C ILE A 143 -1.85 2.50 -12.39
N PRO A 144 -0.57 2.55 -12.79
CA PRO A 144 -0.18 2.57 -14.20
C PRO A 144 -0.53 1.29 -14.96
N ARG A 145 -0.54 1.40 -16.29
CA ARG A 145 -0.94 0.31 -17.21
C ARG A 145 -0.07 -0.94 -17.15
N ASN A 146 1.21 -0.79 -16.79
CA ASN A 146 2.15 -1.91 -16.79
C ASN A 146 2.27 -2.64 -15.44
N VAL A 147 1.61 -2.14 -14.38
CA VAL A 147 1.56 -2.86 -13.09
C VAL A 147 0.82 -4.17 -13.28
N ASN A 148 1.53 -5.27 -13.06
CA ASN A 148 1.01 -6.63 -13.22
C ASN A 148 1.13 -7.50 -11.98
N LYS A 149 1.77 -6.97 -10.91
CA LYS A 149 1.86 -7.64 -9.61
C LYS A 149 1.63 -6.64 -8.48
N ILE A 150 0.64 -6.94 -7.65
CA ILE A 150 0.32 -6.22 -6.41
C ILE A 150 0.37 -7.23 -5.27
N GLY A 151 1.00 -6.85 -4.16
CA GLY A 151 1.16 -7.70 -2.99
C GLY A 151 -0.17 -8.17 -2.41
N GLU A 152 -0.14 -9.28 -1.69
CA GLU A 152 -1.34 -9.95 -1.15
C GLU A 152 -2.01 -9.16 -0.01
N VAL A 153 -1.26 -8.30 0.69
CA VAL A 153 -1.81 -7.41 1.72
C VAL A 153 -2.20 -6.08 1.06
N ASN A 154 -3.32 -5.49 1.51
CA ASN A 154 -3.76 -4.19 0.99
C ASN A 154 -2.63 -3.16 1.08
N ILE A 155 -2.11 -2.77 -0.09
CA ILE A 155 -0.98 -1.83 -0.20
C ILE A 155 -1.30 -0.44 0.37
N PHE A 156 -2.57 -0.11 0.61
CA PHE A 156 -3.08 1.15 1.17
C PHE A 156 -3.64 1.00 2.58
N ARG A 157 -3.26 -0.03 3.31
CA ARG A 157 -3.70 -0.22 4.69
C ARG A 157 -3.40 1.02 5.53
N GLY A 158 -4.40 1.56 6.23
CA GLY A 158 -4.24 2.77 7.07
C GLY A 158 -4.16 4.09 6.31
N CYS A 159 -4.39 4.13 4.99
CA CYS A 159 -4.48 5.39 4.22
C CYS A 159 -5.84 6.06 4.46
N GLU A 160 -5.97 6.77 5.58
CA GLU A 160 -7.27 7.29 6.06
C GLU A 160 -7.91 8.34 5.14
N SER A 161 -7.09 9.12 4.41
CA SER A 161 -7.59 10.13 3.47
C SER A 161 -7.94 9.55 2.10
N LEU A 162 -7.45 8.36 1.75
CA LEU A 162 -7.59 7.78 0.42
C LEU A 162 -9.07 7.55 0.08
N SER A 163 -9.53 8.23 -0.95
CA SER A 163 -10.93 8.21 -1.38
C SER A 163 -11.12 7.88 -2.85
N SER A 164 -10.03 7.85 -3.63
CA SER A 164 -10.07 7.53 -5.05
C SER A 164 -8.89 6.62 -5.42
N ILE A 165 -9.21 5.45 -5.95
CA ILE A 165 -8.25 4.53 -6.56
C ILE A 165 -8.70 4.34 -8.01
N THR A 166 -7.80 4.64 -8.94
CA THR A 166 -8.02 4.43 -10.38
C THR A 166 -6.93 3.53 -10.92
N VAL A 167 -7.29 2.61 -11.79
CA VAL A 167 -6.35 1.81 -12.59
C VAL A 167 -6.46 2.30 -14.01
N ASP A 168 -5.30 2.49 -14.68
CA ASP A 168 -5.26 2.86 -16.10
C ASP A 168 -6.13 1.91 -16.92
N GLU A 169 -6.98 2.43 -17.79
CA GLU A 169 -7.96 1.66 -18.56
C GLU A 169 -7.34 0.63 -19.49
N THR A 170 -6.06 0.81 -19.85
CA THR A 170 -5.29 -0.09 -20.71
C THR A 170 -4.52 -1.15 -19.92
N ASN A 171 -4.55 -1.13 -18.58
CA ASN A 171 -3.95 -2.18 -17.76
C ASN A 171 -4.65 -3.50 -18.02
N LYS A 172 -3.86 -4.57 -18.24
CA LYS A 172 -4.37 -5.91 -18.62
C LYS A 172 -4.55 -6.86 -17.45
N THR A 173 -4.05 -6.50 -16.28
CA THR A 173 -4.06 -7.36 -15.10
C THR A 173 -5.06 -6.90 -14.05
N TYR A 174 -5.20 -5.58 -13.91
CA TYR A 174 -6.06 -4.96 -12.91
C TYR A 174 -7.02 -3.96 -13.55
N ARG A 175 -8.16 -3.75 -12.89
CA ARG A 175 -9.15 -2.72 -13.26
C ARG A 175 -9.69 -2.00 -12.04
N SER A 176 -10.13 -0.77 -12.28
CA SER A 176 -11.01 -0.03 -11.40
C SER A 176 -12.33 0.14 -12.13
N TRP A 177 -13.29 -0.74 -11.87
CA TRP A 177 -14.63 -0.63 -12.49
C TRP A 177 -15.27 0.71 -12.11
N ALA A 178 -16.05 1.28 -13.01
CA ALA A 178 -16.72 2.56 -12.78
C ALA A 178 -17.36 2.62 -11.39
N ASN A 179 -16.95 3.62 -10.61
CA ASN A 179 -17.40 3.88 -9.22
C ASN A 179 -16.95 2.83 -8.17
N SER A 180 -16.09 1.87 -8.49
CA SER A 180 -15.62 0.92 -7.47
C SER A 180 -14.63 1.56 -6.48
N ASN A 181 -13.81 2.51 -6.90
CA ASN A 181 -12.70 3.07 -6.12
C ASN A 181 -11.85 1.96 -5.48
N ALA A 182 -11.40 1.02 -6.29
CA ALA A 182 -10.73 -0.19 -5.84
C ALA A 182 -9.86 -0.78 -6.94
N ILE A 183 -8.95 -1.65 -6.56
CA ILE A 183 -8.19 -2.48 -7.51
C ILE A 183 -8.82 -3.86 -7.55
N VAL A 184 -9.25 -4.27 -8.74
CA VAL A 184 -9.83 -5.59 -9.01
C VAL A 184 -8.93 -6.33 -9.98
N ARG A 185 -8.57 -7.57 -9.65
CA ARG A 185 -7.80 -8.43 -10.54
C ARG A 185 -8.71 -9.04 -11.60
N GLU A 186 -8.34 -8.88 -12.88
CA GLU A 186 -9.16 -9.30 -14.02
C GLU A 186 -9.39 -10.81 -14.07
N THR A 187 -8.36 -11.61 -13.82
CA THR A 187 -8.38 -13.06 -14.03
C THR A 187 -9.43 -13.82 -13.22
N ASP A 188 -9.72 -13.37 -11.99
CA ASP A 188 -10.66 -14.02 -11.07
C ASP A 188 -11.72 -13.06 -10.51
N SER A 189 -11.74 -11.82 -10.99
CA SER A 189 -12.60 -10.74 -10.50
C SER A 189 -12.46 -10.54 -8.98
N ALA A 190 -11.23 -10.67 -8.47
CA ALA A 190 -10.92 -10.50 -7.07
C ALA A 190 -10.66 -9.04 -6.73
N LEU A 191 -11.36 -8.54 -5.73
CA LEU A 191 -11.07 -7.26 -5.09
C LEU A 191 -9.79 -7.42 -4.26
N VAL A 192 -8.72 -6.69 -4.60
CA VAL A 192 -7.40 -6.84 -3.98
C VAL A 192 -6.98 -5.65 -3.12
N ALA A 193 -7.42 -4.44 -3.44
CA ALA A 193 -7.16 -3.27 -2.62
C ALA A 193 -8.32 -2.27 -2.66
N THR A 194 -8.57 -1.62 -1.54
CA THR A 194 -9.74 -0.76 -1.31
C THR A 194 -9.35 0.53 -0.58
N CYS A 195 -10.26 1.47 -0.59
CA CYS A 195 -10.20 2.72 0.16
C CYS A 195 -11.54 3.02 0.86
N LYS A 196 -11.62 4.14 1.59
CA LYS A 196 -12.84 4.50 2.36
C LYS A 196 -14.12 4.68 1.52
N LYS A 197 -13.99 4.95 0.22
CA LYS A 197 -15.12 5.13 -0.70
C LYS A 197 -15.32 3.92 -1.65
N THR A 198 -14.71 2.80 -1.36
CA THR A 198 -14.87 1.60 -2.18
C THR A 198 -16.33 1.14 -2.20
N VAL A 199 -16.81 0.80 -3.39
CA VAL A 199 -18.11 0.15 -3.63
C VAL A 199 -17.85 -1.23 -4.21
N VAL A 200 -18.38 -2.26 -3.56
CA VAL A 200 -18.32 -3.64 -4.09
C VAL A 200 -19.39 -3.78 -5.18
N THR A 201 -18.96 -3.73 -6.44
CA THR A 201 -19.83 -3.75 -7.62
C THR A 201 -20.14 -5.17 -8.10
N GLU A 202 -21.14 -5.33 -8.99
CA GLU A 202 -21.55 -6.62 -9.56
C GLU A 202 -20.47 -7.34 -10.41
N ASN A 203 -19.37 -6.65 -10.71
CA ASN A 203 -18.24 -7.22 -11.44
C ASN A 203 -17.26 -7.96 -10.50
N ILE A 204 -17.42 -7.81 -9.18
CA ILE A 204 -16.56 -8.42 -8.17
C ILE A 204 -17.15 -9.77 -7.75
N ARG A 205 -16.35 -10.81 -7.83
CA ARG A 205 -16.75 -12.20 -7.47
C ARG A 205 -16.08 -12.69 -6.20
N LYS A 206 -14.90 -12.17 -5.89
CA LYS A 206 -14.08 -12.60 -4.76
C LYS A 206 -13.59 -11.40 -3.97
N LEU A 207 -13.60 -11.51 -2.65
CA LEU A 207 -12.86 -10.64 -1.75
C LEU A 207 -11.54 -11.35 -1.39
N ALA A 208 -10.42 -10.79 -1.86
CA ALA A 208 -9.10 -11.35 -1.62
C ALA A 208 -8.68 -11.20 -0.16
N PRO A 209 -7.65 -11.93 0.31
CA PRO A 209 -7.06 -11.73 1.63
C PRO A 209 -6.75 -10.24 1.87
N TYR A 210 -7.06 -9.76 3.06
CA TYR A 210 -6.73 -8.40 3.53
C TYR A 210 -7.22 -7.25 2.64
N CYS A 211 -8.11 -7.47 1.66
CA CYS A 211 -8.49 -6.43 0.70
C CYS A 211 -9.15 -5.21 1.35
N PHE A 212 -9.76 -5.34 2.51
CA PHE A 212 -10.30 -4.24 3.33
C PHE A 212 -9.41 -3.90 4.54
N ALA A 213 -8.25 -4.54 4.69
CA ALA A 213 -7.42 -4.38 5.89
C ALA A 213 -7.07 -2.90 6.14
N GLY A 214 -7.36 -2.43 7.35
CA GLY A 214 -7.05 -1.08 7.79
C GLY A 214 -7.74 0.03 7.02
N THR A 215 -8.82 -0.24 6.28
CA THR A 215 -9.60 0.80 5.60
C THR A 215 -10.63 1.44 6.53
N CYS A 216 -10.90 2.73 6.32
CA CYS A 216 -11.92 3.48 7.05
C CYS A 216 -13.31 3.39 6.36
N ILE A 217 -13.61 2.25 5.74
CA ILE A 217 -14.91 2.03 5.09
C ILE A 217 -16.00 1.89 6.15
N ARG A 218 -17.13 2.59 5.95
CA ARG A 218 -18.24 2.63 6.90
C ARG A 218 -19.37 1.67 6.54
N ASN A 219 -19.59 1.47 5.25
CA ASN A 219 -20.75 0.73 4.75
C ASN A 219 -20.30 -0.30 3.73
N ILE A 220 -20.64 -1.56 3.95
CA ILE A 220 -20.33 -2.64 3.03
C ILE A 220 -21.64 -3.31 2.60
N ARG A 221 -21.89 -3.26 1.29
CA ARG A 221 -22.96 -4.02 0.65
C ARG A 221 -22.36 -5.05 -0.28
N LEU A 222 -22.60 -6.32 -0.01
CA LEU A 222 -22.20 -7.40 -0.90
C LEU A 222 -23.27 -7.59 -2.00
N PRO A 223 -22.88 -7.47 -3.28
CA PRO A 223 -23.76 -7.76 -4.41
C PRO A 223 -23.99 -9.27 -4.56
N ARG A 224 -24.91 -9.64 -5.45
CA ARG A 224 -25.19 -11.05 -5.75
C ARG A 224 -24.00 -11.80 -6.35
N SER A 225 -23.07 -11.08 -6.99
CA SER A 225 -21.91 -11.64 -7.69
C SER A 225 -20.83 -12.17 -6.77
N VAL A 226 -20.69 -11.63 -5.54
CA VAL A 226 -19.66 -12.08 -4.60
C VAL A 226 -20.00 -13.47 -4.07
N VAL A 227 -19.13 -14.44 -4.38
CA VAL A 227 -19.30 -15.85 -4.02
C VAL A 227 -18.12 -16.40 -3.21
N VAL A 228 -17.02 -15.67 -3.11
CA VAL A 228 -15.87 -16.04 -2.29
C VAL A 228 -15.48 -14.88 -1.40
N ILE A 229 -15.30 -15.12 -0.13
CA ILE A 229 -14.76 -14.17 0.86
C ILE A 229 -13.64 -14.89 1.59
N SER A 230 -12.41 -14.37 1.49
CA SER A 230 -11.28 -14.87 2.27
C SER A 230 -11.52 -14.58 3.76
N ASP A 231 -11.11 -15.48 4.65
CA ASP A 231 -11.39 -15.35 6.08
C ASP A 231 -10.79 -14.07 6.69
N ASP A 232 -9.65 -13.61 6.17
CA ASP A 232 -8.91 -12.42 6.56
C ASP A 232 -9.21 -11.17 5.68
N ALA A 233 -10.23 -11.24 4.80
CA ALA A 233 -10.56 -10.13 3.89
C ALA A 233 -10.84 -8.80 4.61
N PHE A 234 -11.34 -8.85 5.83
CA PHE A 234 -11.74 -7.70 6.65
C PHE A 234 -10.84 -7.48 7.87
N ASP A 235 -9.69 -8.14 7.93
CA ASP A 235 -8.79 -8.02 9.07
C ASP A 235 -8.34 -6.55 9.26
N GLY A 236 -8.39 -6.08 10.53
CA GLY A 236 -8.08 -4.68 10.83
C GLY A 236 -9.03 -3.64 10.22
N CYS A 237 -10.20 -4.05 9.73
CA CYS A 237 -11.24 -3.14 9.24
C CYS A 237 -12.11 -2.67 10.40
N TYR A 238 -11.80 -1.50 10.96
CA TYR A 238 -12.51 -0.93 12.10
C TYR A 238 -13.48 0.17 11.67
N GLY A 239 -14.57 0.34 12.42
CA GLY A 239 -15.50 1.45 12.21
C GLY A 239 -16.58 1.20 11.16
N ILE A 240 -16.87 -0.06 10.83
CA ILE A 240 -18.01 -0.40 9.96
C ILE A 240 -19.32 -0.11 10.72
N ASP A 241 -20.16 0.73 10.10
CA ASP A 241 -21.47 1.11 10.65
C ASP A 241 -22.59 0.20 10.13
N SER A 242 -22.51 -0.22 8.85
CA SER A 242 -23.54 -1.04 8.25
C SER A 242 -23.02 -2.14 7.33
N LEU A 243 -23.65 -3.29 7.43
CA LEU A 243 -23.40 -4.48 6.62
C LEU A 243 -24.70 -4.94 5.97
N SER A 244 -24.67 -5.21 4.68
CA SER A 244 -25.81 -5.75 3.95
C SER A 244 -25.39 -6.68 2.83
N VAL A 245 -26.27 -7.60 2.48
CA VAL A 245 -26.07 -8.54 1.36
C VAL A 245 -27.28 -8.46 0.46
N ASP A 246 -27.05 -8.44 -0.86
CA ASP A 246 -28.13 -8.50 -1.84
C ASP A 246 -28.97 -9.77 -1.60
N LYS A 247 -30.29 -9.64 -1.58
CA LYS A 247 -31.24 -10.74 -1.31
C LYS A 247 -31.07 -11.95 -2.24
N ASN A 248 -30.58 -11.70 -3.45
CA ASN A 248 -30.33 -12.72 -4.47
C ASN A 248 -28.92 -13.29 -4.43
N ASN A 249 -28.09 -12.93 -3.44
CA ASN A 249 -26.78 -13.54 -3.29
C ASN A 249 -26.95 -15.04 -2.99
N PRO A 250 -26.25 -15.94 -3.74
CA PRO A 250 -26.45 -17.38 -3.60
C PRO A 250 -25.84 -17.97 -2.31
N LEU A 251 -24.77 -17.36 -1.77
CA LEU A 251 -23.97 -17.96 -0.69
C LEU A 251 -24.01 -17.19 0.62
N PHE A 252 -24.36 -15.90 0.59
CA PHE A 252 -24.35 -15.03 1.76
C PHE A 252 -25.74 -14.38 1.97
N LYS A 253 -26.00 -14.00 3.21
CA LYS A 253 -27.19 -13.24 3.62
C LYS A 253 -26.85 -12.25 4.72
N SER A 254 -27.69 -11.23 4.86
CA SER A 254 -27.74 -10.35 6.01
C SER A 254 -29.16 -10.42 6.57
N PRO A 255 -29.41 -11.20 7.63
CA PRO A 255 -30.74 -11.29 8.22
C PRO A 255 -31.23 -9.94 8.70
N LEU A 256 -32.55 -9.69 8.58
CA LEU A 256 -33.14 -8.42 8.94
C LEU A 256 -32.80 -8.00 10.38
N GLY A 257 -32.27 -6.80 10.54
CA GLY A 257 -31.93 -6.22 11.84
C GLY A 257 -30.64 -6.75 12.47
N THR A 258 -29.91 -7.67 11.81
CA THR A 258 -28.67 -8.23 12.38
C THR A 258 -27.43 -7.38 12.14
N ASN A 259 -27.41 -6.60 11.04
CA ASN A 259 -26.24 -5.84 10.62
C ASN A 259 -24.97 -6.73 10.58
N ALA A 260 -25.08 -7.87 9.90
CA ALA A 260 -24.06 -8.89 9.80
C ALA A 260 -24.06 -9.56 8.43
N ILE A 261 -22.93 -10.11 8.03
CA ILE A 261 -22.81 -10.99 6.88
C ILE A 261 -22.67 -12.43 7.39
N MET A 262 -23.56 -13.29 6.96
CA MET A 262 -23.59 -14.72 7.31
C MET A 262 -23.61 -15.58 6.05
N THR A 263 -23.19 -16.85 6.18
CA THR A 263 -23.44 -17.84 5.14
C THR A 263 -24.95 -18.05 4.93
N LYS A 264 -25.35 -18.43 3.73
CA LYS A 264 -26.78 -18.58 3.36
C LYS A 264 -27.51 -19.59 4.25
N ASP A 265 -26.83 -20.66 4.66
CA ASP A 265 -27.34 -21.68 5.59
C ASP A 265 -27.45 -21.20 7.04
N GLY A 266 -26.86 -20.03 7.34
CA GLY A 266 -26.88 -19.41 8.68
C GLY A 266 -25.89 -20.01 9.69
N LYS A 267 -24.99 -20.91 9.26
CA LYS A 267 -24.10 -21.64 10.18
C LYS A 267 -22.84 -20.86 10.54
N LYS A 268 -22.38 -19.92 9.66
CA LYS A 268 -21.15 -19.15 9.90
C LYS A 268 -21.47 -17.66 9.84
N LEU A 269 -21.08 -16.93 10.89
CA LEU A 269 -20.94 -15.47 10.86
C LEU A 269 -19.62 -15.15 10.12
N VAL A 270 -19.72 -14.45 8.99
CA VAL A 270 -18.57 -14.07 8.16
C VAL A 270 -18.00 -12.75 8.62
N LEU A 271 -18.86 -11.76 8.88
CA LEU A 271 -18.47 -10.44 9.33
C LEU A 271 -19.58 -9.86 10.22
N GLY A 272 -19.16 -9.29 11.34
CA GLY A 272 -19.97 -8.43 12.21
C GLY A 272 -19.38 -7.04 12.34
N CYS A 273 -20.15 -6.11 12.88
CA CYS A 273 -19.70 -4.76 13.25
C CYS A 273 -20.22 -4.39 14.63
N GLY A 274 -19.89 -3.20 15.13
CA GLY A 274 -20.30 -2.75 16.48
C GLY A 274 -21.81 -2.74 16.72
N ALA A 275 -22.62 -2.66 15.66
CA ALA A 275 -24.08 -2.69 15.71
C ALA A 275 -24.67 -4.07 15.41
N THR A 276 -23.86 -5.14 15.32
CA THR A 276 -24.33 -6.50 15.00
C THR A 276 -25.16 -7.07 16.15
N LYS A 277 -26.34 -7.59 15.78
CA LYS A 277 -27.17 -8.39 16.67
C LYS A 277 -27.14 -9.84 16.18
N ILE A 278 -26.64 -10.74 16.99
CA ILE A 278 -26.60 -12.17 16.66
C ILE A 278 -28.03 -12.71 16.76
N PRO A 279 -28.61 -13.32 15.71
CA PRO A 279 -29.92 -13.92 15.78
C PRO A 279 -29.90 -15.14 16.71
N ASN A 280 -30.99 -15.34 17.43
CA ASN A 280 -31.21 -16.55 18.26
C ASN A 280 -31.30 -17.81 17.41
#